data_cf8b2b3bdad1f79b75f5d9c83557c45b
#
_entry.id   cf8b2b3bdad1f79b75f5d9c83557c45b
#
_cell.length_a   1.000
_cell.length_b   1.000
_cell.length_c   1.000
_cell.angle_alpha   90.00
_cell.angle_beta   90.00
_cell.angle_gamma   90.00
#
_symmetry.space_group_name_H-M   'P 1'
#
loop_
_entity.id
_entity.type
_entity.pdbx_description
1 polymer ?
#
loop_
_entity_poly.entity_id
_entity_poly.type
_entity_poly.pdbx_seq_one_letter_code
_entity_poly.pdbx_strand_id
1 'polypeptide(L)'
;MRIYILPILIGLGLILSFNFCKKEESNIALKSTTPILDPSYNYVHTSRFQGQVNPNEPLDNVLTNAKVALGRVLFYDPRLSKTNTVSCASCHKQNFGFADNLPKSIGFNGQLTKRNSMPIINERFNFSFFWDARTRKLEEQVLMPVADHIEMGMEDLNKLEAKLEAVNFYKPLFYDAFGYSKPTLDHIAKALAQFIRAIPSENSKFDQAIGLGFSNFNAQEVFGMTLFREKANCNSCHTIIHSLVTFNKTTLLPTNFLVNGAMTGSGYVSSSSFGGTNIGLDKVSSDLGMGSGKFKIPSLRNLDLTAPYMHDGRFATLMEVIDHYDSGIQNNEHLDDRLTTNNKPQHLNLLPHEKEALIAFLKTLTDYTIVQDKKFRTPFY
;
A
#
# COMPACT_ATOMS: atom_id res chain seq x y z
N MET A 1 -23.73 68.43 53.39
CA MET A 1 -22.67 67.42 53.41
C MET A 1 -23.21 66.15 52.74
N ARG A 2 -22.95 66.01 51.48
CA ARG A 2 -23.43 64.86 50.71
C ARG A 2 -22.22 63.91 50.47
N ILE A 3 -22.32 62.70 50.99
CA ILE A 3 -21.32 61.63 50.84
C ILE A 3 -21.65 60.88 49.56
N TYR A 4 -20.74 60.90 48.59
CA TYR A 4 -20.81 60.03 47.39
C TYR A 4 -20.09 58.74 47.66
N ILE A 5 -20.85 57.66 47.57
CA ILE A 5 -20.32 56.27 47.62
C ILE A 5 -20.02 55.84 46.17
N LEU A 6 -18.75 55.49 45.91
CA LEU A 6 -18.29 55.03 44.64
C LEU A 6 -18.44 53.48 44.62
N PRO A 7 -19.00 52.79 43.59
CA PRO A 7 -19.02 51.36 43.53
C PRO A 7 -17.72 50.85 42.92
N ILE A 8 -17.12 49.90 43.63
CA ILE A 8 -15.96 49.13 43.18
C ILE A 8 -16.44 48.07 42.18
N LEU A 9 -16.05 48.20 40.90
CA LEU A 9 -16.21 47.18 39.89
C LEU A 9 -15.14 46.11 40.06
N ILE A 10 -15.54 44.91 40.52
CA ILE A 10 -14.71 43.74 40.53
C ILE A 10 -14.71 43.14 39.11
N GLY A 11 -13.62 43.34 38.39
CA GLY A 11 -13.38 42.70 37.11
C GLY A 11 -13.07 41.23 37.30
N LEU A 12 -14.00 40.35 36.90
CA LEU A 12 -13.75 38.90 36.78
C LEU A 12 -12.86 38.66 35.54
N GLY A 13 -11.57 38.47 35.76
CA GLY A 13 -10.65 38.02 34.72
C GLY A 13 -10.91 36.55 34.36
N LEU A 14 -11.51 36.29 33.19
CA LEU A 14 -11.56 34.97 32.61
C LEU A 14 -10.15 34.55 32.19
N ILE A 15 -9.48 33.70 32.98
CA ILE A 15 -8.27 33.05 32.59
C ILE A 15 -8.66 31.90 31.63
N LEU A 16 -8.58 32.16 30.31
CA LEU A 16 -8.61 31.13 29.30
C LEU A 16 -7.33 30.31 29.40
N SER A 17 -7.40 29.20 30.10
CA SER A 17 -6.37 28.16 30.07
C SER A 17 -6.35 27.53 28.68
N PHE A 18 -5.46 27.99 27.82
CA PHE A 18 -5.07 27.29 26.64
C PHE A 18 -4.37 25.98 27.07
N ASN A 19 -5.12 24.88 27.12
CA ASN A 19 -4.51 23.56 27.14
C ASN A 19 -3.77 23.37 25.80
N PHE A 20 -2.48 23.67 25.79
CA PHE A 20 -1.58 23.17 24.77
C PHE A 20 -1.66 21.64 24.83
N CYS A 21 -2.34 21.07 23.87
CA CYS A 21 -2.24 19.66 23.58
C CYS A 21 -0.76 19.38 23.33
N LYS A 22 -0.05 18.86 24.32
CA LYS A 22 1.29 18.33 24.16
C LYS A 22 1.16 17.22 23.11
N LYS A 23 1.67 17.52 21.90
CA LYS A 23 1.92 16.53 20.89
C LYS A 23 2.78 15.46 21.57
N GLU A 24 2.21 14.29 21.87
CA GLU A 24 3.00 13.14 22.24
C GLU A 24 3.88 12.85 21.02
N GLU A 25 5.10 13.33 21.07
CA GLU A 25 6.17 12.81 20.26
C GLU A 25 6.22 11.31 20.60
N SER A 26 5.68 10.49 19.70
CA SER A 26 5.91 9.06 19.73
C SER A 26 7.40 8.83 19.47
N ASN A 27 8.22 9.04 20.51
CA ASN A 27 9.53 8.43 20.60
C ASN A 27 9.29 6.92 20.58
N ILE A 28 9.26 6.34 19.37
CA ILE A 28 9.48 4.91 19.19
C ILE A 28 10.96 4.68 19.48
N ALA A 29 11.33 4.87 20.72
CA ALA A 29 12.55 4.26 21.23
C ALA A 29 12.33 2.76 21.07
N LEU A 30 13.14 2.11 20.26
CA LEU A 30 13.17 0.65 20.19
C LEU A 30 13.33 0.14 21.61
N LYS A 31 12.26 -0.39 22.20
CA LYS A 31 12.27 -0.92 23.57
C LYS A 31 13.25 -2.08 23.70
N SER A 32 13.54 -2.77 22.60
CA SER A 32 14.55 -3.80 22.49
C SER A 32 15.43 -3.54 21.27
N THR A 33 16.75 -3.64 21.45
CA THR A 33 17.72 -3.60 20.33
C THR A 33 17.92 -4.95 19.67
N THR A 34 17.37 -6.03 20.27
CA THR A 34 17.45 -7.40 19.75
C THR A 34 16.05 -7.87 19.34
N PRO A 35 15.89 -8.43 18.14
CA PRO A 35 14.60 -8.92 17.68
C PRO A 35 14.17 -10.17 18.42
N ILE A 36 12.87 -10.30 18.69
CA ILE A 36 12.26 -11.51 19.23
C ILE A 36 11.50 -12.18 18.07
N LEU A 37 11.91 -13.38 17.71
CA LEU A 37 11.29 -14.20 16.68
C LEU A 37 10.54 -15.35 17.33
N ASP A 38 9.31 -15.57 16.86
CA ASP A 38 8.52 -16.75 17.23
C ASP A 38 8.76 -17.84 16.18
N PRO A 39 9.42 -18.95 16.54
CA PRO A 39 9.73 -20.02 15.60
C PRO A 39 8.49 -20.78 15.15
N SER A 40 7.35 -20.63 15.81
CA SER A 40 6.08 -21.22 15.41
C SER A 40 5.44 -20.53 14.20
N TYR A 41 5.91 -19.33 13.81
CA TYR A 41 5.34 -18.62 12.69
C TYR A 41 5.65 -19.32 11.37
N ASN A 42 4.60 -19.78 10.70
CA ASN A 42 4.70 -20.29 9.34
C ASN A 42 4.31 -19.17 8.37
N TYR A 43 5.30 -18.69 7.61
CA TYR A 43 5.11 -17.68 6.56
C TYR A 43 4.87 -18.31 5.19
N VAL A 44 5.30 -19.56 5.01
CA VAL A 44 5.10 -20.32 3.79
C VAL A 44 3.72 -20.98 3.86
N HIS A 45 2.72 -20.26 3.40
CA HIS A 45 1.35 -20.77 3.34
C HIS A 45 0.88 -20.91 1.90
N THR A 46 -0.05 -21.84 1.70
CA THR A 46 -0.76 -21.98 0.45
C THR A 46 -1.71 -20.80 0.31
N SER A 47 -1.40 -19.88 -0.60
CA SER A 47 -2.32 -18.78 -0.90
C SER A 47 -3.63 -19.35 -1.45
N ARG A 48 -4.75 -18.72 -1.09
CA ARG A 48 -6.07 -18.96 -1.70
C ARG A 48 -6.01 -18.87 -3.23
N PHE A 49 -5.05 -18.13 -3.77
CA PHE A 49 -4.85 -17.89 -5.19
C PHE A 49 -3.76 -18.75 -5.83
N GLN A 50 -3.26 -19.74 -5.09
CA GLN A 50 -2.26 -20.68 -5.63
C GLN A 50 -2.84 -21.45 -6.82
N GLY A 51 -2.08 -21.49 -7.91
CA GLY A 51 -2.48 -22.10 -9.18
C GLY A 51 -3.29 -21.19 -10.11
N GLN A 52 -3.69 -20.01 -9.64
CA GLN A 52 -4.42 -19.04 -10.47
C GLN A 52 -3.53 -17.97 -11.09
N VAL A 53 -2.44 -17.64 -10.42
CA VAL A 53 -1.42 -16.68 -10.90
C VAL A 53 -0.05 -17.25 -10.60
N ASN A 54 0.84 -17.21 -11.59
CA ASN A 54 2.24 -17.50 -11.33
C ASN A 54 2.83 -16.40 -10.45
N PRO A 55 3.37 -16.72 -9.29
CA PRO A 55 4.01 -15.73 -8.44
C PRO A 55 5.28 -15.20 -9.14
N ASN A 56 5.56 -13.91 -8.96
CA ASN A 56 6.85 -13.32 -9.30
C ASN A 56 7.87 -13.73 -8.24
N GLU A 57 8.30 -14.99 -8.30
CA GLU A 57 9.21 -15.59 -7.35
C GLU A 57 10.39 -16.22 -8.11
N PRO A 58 11.60 -15.64 -8.01
CA PRO A 58 12.78 -16.16 -8.70
C PRO A 58 13.18 -17.55 -8.17
N LEU A 59 13.64 -18.43 -9.06
CA LEU A 59 14.06 -19.77 -8.69
C LEU A 59 15.24 -19.80 -7.70
N ASP A 60 16.09 -18.78 -7.72
CA ASP A 60 17.23 -18.62 -6.81
C ASP A 60 16.84 -17.94 -5.48
N ASN A 61 15.58 -17.54 -5.33
CA ASN A 61 15.05 -16.93 -4.13
C ASN A 61 13.66 -17.47 -3.76
N VAL A 62 13.57 -18.79 -3.58
CA VAL A 62 12.33 -19.46 -3.14
C VAL A 62 11.98 -19.06 -1.71
N LEU A 63 10.68 -18.91 -1.44
CA LEU A 63 10.13 -18.53 -0.13
C LEU A 63 10.46 -19.59 0.94
N THR A 64 11.11 -19.16 2.03
CA THR A 64 11.34 -19.98 3.22
C THR A 64 11.05 -19.22 4.49
N ASN A 65 10.65 -19.90 5.56
CA ASN A 65 10.38 -19.26 6.85
C ASN A 65 11.58 -18.47 7.37
N ALA A 66 12.80 -19.00 7.21
CA ALA A 66 14.03 -18.34 7.68
C ALA A 66 14.31 -17.03 6.93
N LYS A 67 14.18 -17.04 5.58
CA LYS A 67 14.36 -15.81 4.79
C LYS A 67 13.32 -14.75 5.12
N VAL A 68 12.05 -15.16 5.30
CA VAL A 68 10.97 -14.23 5.67
C VAL A 68 11.20 -13.66 7.07
N ALA A 69 11.62 -14.49 8.03
CA ALA A 69 11.92 -14.03 9.39
C ALA A 69 13.09 -13.01 9.40
N LEU A 70 14.17 -13.28 8.68
CA LEU A 70 15.26 -12.32 8.49
C LEU A 70 14.77 -11.05 7.79
N GLY A 71 14.00 -11.17 6.72
CA GLY A 71 13.43 -10.04 5.98
C GLY A 71 12.53 -9.17 6.85
N ARG A 72 11.73 -9.78 7.74
CA ARG A 72 10.95 -9.08 8.75
C ARG A 72 11.82 -8.25 9.69
N VAL A 73 12.93 -8.82 10.19
CA VAL A 73 13.86 -8.08 11.04
C VAL A 73 14.44 -6.88 10.28
N LEU A 74 14.93 -7.09 9.07
CA LEU A 74 15.49 -6.04 8.21
C LEU A 74 14.46 -4.93 7.92
N PHE A 75 13.21 -5.29 7.62
CA PHE A 75 12.13 -4.36 7.28
C PHE A 75 11.82 -3.38 8.42
N TYR A 76 11.92 -3.84 9.67
CA TYR A 76 11.65 -3.03 10.86
C TYR A 76 12.90 -2.40 11.47
N ASP A 77 14.11 -2.72 10.98
CA ASP A 77 15.35 -2.23 11.57
C ASP A 77 15.75 -0.86 10.97
N PRO A 78 15.78 0.21 11.78
CA PRO A 78 16.21 1.52 11.32
C PRO A 78 17.71 1.59 10.97
N ARG A 79 18.51 0.58 11.33
CA ARG A 79 19.93 0.51 10.94
C ARG A 79 20.13 0.45 9.42
N LEU A 80 19.07 0.13 8.64
CA LEU A 80 19.15 0.20 7.18
C LEU A 80 19.24 1.64 6.67
N SER A 81 18.85 2.65 7.46
CA SER A 81 19.01 4.06 7.07
C SER A 81 20.37 4.62 7.53
N LYS A 82 20.80 5.69 6.88
CA LYS A 82 22.08 6.38 7.15
C LYS A 82 22.23 6.78 8.60
N THR A 83 21.18 7.30 9.21
CA THR A 83 21.15 7.86 10.56
C THR A 83 20.57 6.93 11.62
N ASN A 84 20.14 5.72 11.27
CA ASN A 84 19.41 4.79 12.15
C ASN A 84 18.06 5.33 12.65
N THR A 85 17.38 6.18 11.89
CA THR A 85 16.16 6.86 12.32
C THR A 85 14.91 6.35 11.63
N VAL A 86 15.04 5.80 10.41
CA VAL A 86 13.90 5.29 9.62
C VAL A 86 14.16 3.87 9.14
N SER A 87 13.09 3.10 9.03
CA SER A 87 13.07 1.75 8.47
C SER A 87 12.02 1.68 7.36
N CYS A 88 11.92 0.58 6.64
CA CYS A 88 10.83 0.37 5.68
C CYS A 88 9.46 0.55 6.35
N ALA A 89 9.31 0.07 7.59
CA ALA A 89 8.09 0.21 8.38
C ALA A 89 7.74 1.65 8.76
N SER A 90 8.64 2.61 8.61
CA SER A 90 8.35 4.03 8.87
C SER A 90 7.38 4.60 7.82
N CYS A 91 7.46 4.08 6.59
CA CYS A 91 6.63 4.48 5.45
C CYS A 91 5.61 3.41 5.04
N HIS A 92 5.85 2.13 5.39
CA HIS A 92 4.96 1.00 5.12
C HIS A 92 4.43 0.43 6.43
N LYS A 93 3.49 1.15 7.03
CA LYS A 93 2.94 0.87 8.37
C LYS A 93 1.86 -0.20 8.32
N GLN A 94 2.01 -1.27 9.10
CA GLN A 94 1.05 -2.38 9.12
C GLN A 94 -0.38 -1.91 9.40
N ASN A 95 -0.58 -0.96 10.33
CA ASN A 95 -1.89 -0.45 10.70
C ASN A 95 -2.62 0.28 9.56
N PHE A 96 -1.89 0.69 8.53
CA PHE A 96 -2.41 1.32 7.32
C PHE A 96 -2.26 0.41 6.09
N GLY A 97 -2.41 -0.91 6.28
CA GLY A 97 -2.30 -1.87 5.18
C GLY A 97 -0.93 -1.89 4.50
N PHE A 98 0.14 -1.60 5.24
CA PHE A 98 1.51 -1.44 4.75
C PHE A 98 1.68 -0.30 3.73
N ALA A 99 0.90 0.77 3.86
CA ALA A 99 1.10 2.08 3.24
C ALA A 99 1.45 3.13 4.31
N ASP A 100 1.55 4.39 3.93
CA ASP A 100 1.64 5.52 4.85
C ASP A 100 0.28 6.24 4.94
N ASN A 101 0.00 6.85 6.10
CA ASN A 101 -1.16 7.71 6.32
C ASN A 101 -0.89 9.19 6.00
N LEU A 102 0.26 9.49 5.38
CA LEU A 102 0.64 10.82 4.94
C LEU A 102 0.62 10.90 3.39
N PRO A 103 0.30 12.06 2.80
CA PRO A 103 0.40 12.25 1.36
C PRO A 103 1.80 11.92 0.82
N LYS A 104 2.84 12.29 1.57
CA LYS A 104 4.24 11.99 1.30
C LYS A 104 4.91 11.64 2.60
N SER A 105 5.69 10.56 2.59
CA SER A 105 6.40 10.09 3.78
C SER A 105 7.56 11.00 4.14
N ILE A 106 7.97 10.96 5.42
CA ILE A 106 9.09 11.74 5.93
C ILE A 106 10.35 10.86 5.89
N GLY A 107 11.35 11.28 5.13
CA GLY A 107 12.62 10.59 5.03
C GLY A 107 13.56 10.83 6.22
N PHE A 108 14.75 10.21 6.17
CA PHE A 108 15.70 10.16 7.28
C PHE A 108 16.21 11.53 7.75
N ASN A 109 16.16 12.54 6.92
CA ASN A 109 16.60 13.91 7.20
C ASN A 109 15.44 14.92 7.32
N GLY A 110 14.19 14.42 7.43
CA GLY A 110 12.99 15.23 7.55
C GLY A 110 12.41 15.76 6.22
N GLN A 111 13.03 15.43 5.08
CA GLN A 111 12.48 15.78 3.76
C GLN A 111 11.32 14.87 3.39
N LEU A 112 10.38 15.40 2.61
CA LEU A 112 9.25 14.62 2.11
C LEU A 112 9.63 13.82 0.87
N THR A 113 9.15 12.57 0.79
CA THR A 113 9.30 11.74 -0.41
C THR A 113 8.62 12.36 -1.62
N LYS A 114 9.05 11.96 -2.82
CA LYS A 114 8.49 12.50 -4.06
C LYS A 114 7.02 12.10 -4.26
N ARG A 115 6.68 10.87 -3.91
CA ARG A 115 5.36 10.28 -4.13
C ARG A 115 4.81 9.67 -2.85
N ASN A 116 3.50 9.41 -2.86
CA ASN A 116 2.82 8.65 -1.81
C ASN A 116 3.37 7.22 -1.71
N SER A 117 3.44 6.70 -0.48
CA SER A 117 3.91 5.35 -0.21
C SER A 117 2.83 4.33 -0.54
N MET A 118 3.08 3.51 -1.57
CA MET A 118 2.15 2.47 -1.98
C MET A 118 2.03 1.36 -0.93
N PRO A 119 0.84 0.72 -0.77
CA PRO A 119 0.75 -0.51 -0.01
C PRO A 119 1.61 -1.61 -0.65
N ILE A 120 2.27 -2.41 0.18
CA ILE A 120 3.15 -3.52 -0.25
C ILE A 120 2.55 -4.89 0.03
N ILE A 121 1.23 -4.99 -0.03
CA ILE A 121 0.49 -6.27 0.07
C ILE A 121 0.46 -6.99 -1.28
N ASN A 122 0.45 -8.31 -1.24
CA ASN A 122 0.32 -9.16 -2.43
C ASN A 122 1.38 -8.90 -3.53
N GLU A 123 2.54 -8.35 -3.18
CA GLU A 123 3.59 -8.00 -4.14
C GLU A 123 4.19 -9.24 -4.86
N ARG A 124 3.98 -10.46 -4.31
CA ARG A 124 4.34 -11.72 -4.97
C ARG A 124 3.67 -11.92 -6.33
N PHE A 125 2.59 -11.19 -6.58
CA PHE A 125 1.82 -11.29 -7.81
C PHE A 125 2.03 -10.09 -8.73
N ASN A 126 2.78 -9.09 -8.33
CA ASN A 126 3.12 -7.94 -9.15
C ASN A 126 4.33 -8.21 -10.03
N PHE A 127 4.31 -7.69 -11.27
CA PHE A 127 5.38 -7.83 -12.25
C PHE A 127 6.11 -6.50 -12.51
N SER A 128 5.70 -5.43 -11.84
CA SER A 128 6.36 -4.13 -11.87
C SER A 128 6.11 -3.37 -10.58
N PHE A 129 7.11 -2.62 -10.15
CA PHE A 129 7.14 -1.98 -8.84
C PHE A 129 7.32 -0.47 -8.98
N PHE A 130 6.92 0.26 -7.93
CA PHE A 130 6.72 1.70 -7.88
C PHE A 130 5.54 2.20 -8.72
N TRP A 131 5.16 3.45 -8.52
CA TRP A 131 4.11 4.11 -9.29
C TRP A 131 4.43 4.19 -10.79
N ASP A 132 5.70 4.33 -11.14
CA ASP A 132 6.21 4.46 -12.50
C ASP A 132 6.75 3.15 -13.08
N ALA A 133 6.51 2.02 -12.43
CA ALA A 133 6.89 0.69 -12.90
C ALA A 133 8.38 0.55 -13.34
N ARG A 134 9.28 1.37 -12.75
CA ARG A 134 10.68 1.49 -13.17
C ARG A 134 11.55 0.26 -12.90
N THR A 135 11.05 -0.73 -12.14
CA THR A 135 11.71 -2.03 -11.98
C THR A 135 10.71 -3.18 -12.01
N ARG A 136 11.19 -4.36 -12.41
CA ARG A 136 10.41 -5.60 -12.51
C ARG A 136 10.86 -6.67 -11.52
N LYS A 137 11.92 -6.42 -10.76
CA LYS A 137 12.43 -7.34 -9.75
C LYS A 137 12.27 -6.74 -8.37
N LEU A 138 11.63 -7.48 -7.47
CA LEU A 138 11.43 -7.03 -6.11
C LEU A 138 12.76 -6.93 -5.36
N GLU A 139 13.71 -7.80 -5.66
CA GLU A 139 15.07 -7.78 -5.10
C GLU A 139 15.84 -6.49 -5.46
N GLU A 140 15.59 -5.92 -6.62
CA GLU A 140 16.14 -4.61 -7.00
C GLU A 140 15.37 -3.48 -6.31
N GLN A 141 14.03 -3.59 -6.29
CA GLN A 141 13.13 -2.58 -5.72
C GLN A 141 13.47 -2.29 -4.26
N VAL A 142 13.66 -3.31 -3.43
CA VAL A 142 13.83 -3.15 -1.97
C VAL A 142 15.09 -2.40 -1.57
N LEU A 143 16.13 -2.36 -2.43
CA LEU A 143 17.36 -1.61 -2.18
C LEU A 143 17.29 -0.16 -2.65
N MET A 144 16.37 0.18 -3.57
CA MET A 144 16.27 1.54 -4.12
C MET A 144 15.89 2.58 -3.06
N PRO A 145 14.87 2.38 -2.19
CA PRO A 145 14.57 3.28 -1.08
C PRO A 145 15.71 3.38 -0.05
N VAL A 146 16.44 2.28 0.17
CA VAL A 146 17.60 2.26 1.08
C VAL A 146 18.69 3.21 0.58
N ALA A 147 18.97 3.19 -0.72
CA ALA A 147 19.97 4.05 -1.37
C ALA A 147 19.48 5.47 -1.63
N ASP A 148 18.18 5.73 -1.64
CA ASP A 148 17.62 7.03 -1.97
C ASP A 148 18.02 8.11 -0.95
N HIS A 149 18.50 9.25 -1.45
CA HIS A 149 19.06 10.36 -0.67
C HIS A 149 18.00 11.13 0.16
N ILE A 150 16.71 10.90 -0.08
CA ILE A 150 15.60 11.46 0.70
C ILE A 150 15.05 10.40 1.64
N GLU A 151 14.81 9.17 1.15
CA GLU A 151 14.09 8.15 1.89
C GLU A 151 14.93 7.60 3.05
N MET A 152 15.99 6.84 2.78
CA MET A 152 16.83 6.21 3.82
C MET A 152 18.30 6.64 3.82
N GLY A 153 18.78 7.26 2.75
CA GLY A 153 20.07 7.95 2.66
C GLY A 153 21.33 7.07 2.67
N MET A 154 21.21 5.76 2.53
CA MET A 154 22.34 4.82 2.47
C MET A 154 22.89 4.72 1.04
N GLU A 155 23.32 5.84 0.49
CA GLU A 155 23.77 5.97 -0.92
C GLU A 155 24.93 5.01 -1.26
N ASP A 156 25.82 4.74 -0.32
CA ASP A 156 26.86 3.72 -0.43
C ASP A 156 26.40 2.42 0.24
N LEU A 157 25.78 1.54 -0.52
CA LEU A 157 25.26 0.27 -0.04
C LEU A 157 26.33 -0.68 0.53
N ASN A 158 27.62 -0.54 0.15
CA ASN A 158 28.68 -1.36 0.73
C ASN A 158 28.85 -1.08 2.23
N LYS A 159 28.53 0.14 2.69
CA LYS A 159 28.53 0.48 4.10
C LYS A 159 27.43 -0.22 4.88
N LEU A 160 26.32 -0.59 4.22
CA LEU A 160 25.23 -1.33 4.85
C LEU A 160 25.67 -2.74 5.26
N GLU A 161 26.41 -3.45 4.40
CA GLU A 161 26.93 -4.79 4.73
C GLU A 161 27.76 -4.74 6.02
N ALA A 162 28.77 -3.86 6.08
CA ALA A 162 29.63 -3.71 7.24
C ALA A 162 28.84 -3.29 8.50
N LYS A 163 27.83 -2.42 8.34
CA LYS A 163 26.98 -1.95 9.42
C LYS A 163 26.15 -3.07 10.04
N LEU A 164 25.58 -3.96 9.23
CA LEU A 164 24.83 -5.11 9.72
C LEU A 164 25.75 -6.22 10.24
N GLU A 165 26.93 -6.44 9.65
CA GLU A 165 27.92 -7.42 10.11
C GLU A 165 28.39 -7.14 11.53
N ALA A 166 28.48 -5.87 11.94
CA ALA A 166 28.83 -5.43 13.27
C ALA A 166 27.75 -5.77 14.32
N VAL A 167 26.56 -6.18 13.93
CA VAL A 167 25.42 -6.46 14.81
C VAL A 167 25.30 -7.97 15.03
N ASN A 168 25.62 -8.44 16.23
CA ASN A 168 25.78 -9.87 16.53
C ASN A 168 24.55 -10.73 16.23
N PHE A 169 23.34 -10.22 16.44
CA PHE A 169 22.12 -11.01 16.23
C PHE A 169 21.83 -11.31 14.76
N TYR A 170 22.44 -10.61 13.80
CA TYR A 170 22.26 -10.90 12.38
C TYR A 170 23.01 -12.18 11.95
N LYS A 171 24.14 -12.51 12.59
CA LYS A 171 24.93 -13.67 12.20
C LYS A 171 24.13 -14.98 12.15
N PRO A 172 23.41 -15.40 13.21
CA PRO A 172 22.59 -16.59 13.14
C PRO A 172 21.44 -16.46 12.16
N LEU A 173 20.80 -15.28 12.02
CA LEU A 173 19.67 -15.08 11.12
C LEU A 173 20.07 -15.23 9.64
N PHE A 174 21.21 -14.68 9.24
CA PHE A 174 21.74 -14.87 7.90
C PHE A 174 22.16 -16.32 7.66
N TYR A 175 22.76 -16.98 8.67
CA TYR A 175 23.13 -18.39 8.57
C TYR A 175 21.90 -19.29 8.35
N ASP A 176 20.85 -19.09 9.13
CA ASP A 176 19.59 -19.85 9.01
C ASP A 176 18.92 -19.65 7.65
N ALA A 177 19.00 -18.42 7.12
CA ALA A 177 18.34 -18.07 5.86
C ALA A 177 19.14 -18.51 4.62
N PHE A 178 20.47 -18.47 4.66
CA PHE A 178 21.32 -18.65 3.47
C PHE A 178 22.52 -19.57 3.65
N GLY A 179 22.76 -20.12 4.84
CA GLY A 179 23.92 -20.94 5.15
C GLY A 179 25.22 -20.14 5.37
N TYR A 180 25.16 -18.80 5.36
CA TYR A 180 26.31 -17.91 5.54
C TYR A 180 25.96 -16.83 6.57
N SER A 181 26.83 -16.61 7.53
CA SER A 181 26.60 -15.63 8.61
C SER A 181 26.88 -14.19 8.20
N LYS A 182 27.59 -13.95 7.09
CA LYS A 182 27.95 -12.61 6.66
C LYS A 182 26.83 -11.98 5.83
N PRO A 183 26.34 -10.78 6.18
CA PRO A 183 25.43 -10.03 5.35
C PRO A 183 26.08 -9.67 4.02
N THR A 184 25.35 -9.88 2.92
CA THR A 184 25.67 -9.33 1.60
C THR A 184 24.47 -8.58 1.07
N LEU A 185 24.66 -7.64 0.15
CA LEU A 185 23.55 -6.90 -0.46
C LEU A 185 22.55 -7.84 -1.15
N ASP A 186 23.04 -8.89 -1.79
CA ASP A 186 22.17 -9.92 -2.41
C ASP A 186 21.29 -10.61 -1.37
N HIS A 187 21.88 -11.06 -0.25
CA HIS A 187 21.12 -11.71 0.82
C HIS A 187 20.14 -10.76 1.53
N ILE A 188 20.55 -9.49 1.73
CA ILE A 188 19.67 -8.45 2.28
C ILE A 188 18.47 -8.24 1.37
N ALA A 189 18.71 -8.05 0.06
CA ALA A 189 17.68 -7.86 -0.94
C ALA A 189 16.73 -9.06 -1.03
N LYS A 190 17.29 -10.27 -1.08
CA LYS A 190 16.53 -11.52 -1.13
C LYS A 190 15.64 -11.71 0.11
N ALA A 191 16.16 -11.45 1.30
CA ALA A 191 15.38 -11.58 2.54
C ALA A 191 14.26 -10.53 2.62
N LEU A 192 14.53 -9.25 2.32
CA LEU A 192 13.51 -8.20 2.27
C LEU A 192 12.42 -8.53 1.26
N ALA A 193 12.79 -8.95 0.05
CA ALA A 193 11.84 -9.33 -0.99
C ALA A 193 10.95 -10.50 -0.54
N GLN A 194 11.50 -11.50 0.17
CA GLN A 194 10.72 -12.63 0.67
C GLN A 194 9.75 -12.22 1.78
N PHE A 195 10.13 -11.31 2.68
CA PHE A 195 9.19 -10.80 3.66
C PHE A 195 8.01 -10.07 2.98
N ILE A 196 8.28 -9.20 2.01
CA ILE A 196 7.24 -8.48 1.27
C ILE A 196 6.34 -9.44 0.48
N ARG A 197 6.91 -10.46 -0.19
CA ARG A 197 6.13 -11.51 -0.87
C ARG A 197 5.24 -12.31 0.07
N ALA A 198 5.63 -12.42 1.33
CA ALA A 198 4.87 -13.17 2.33
C ALA A 198 3.70 -12.39 2.93
N ILE A 199 3.54 -11.08 2.63
CA ILE A 199 2.43 -10.27 3.16
C ILE A 199 1.18 -10.48 2.30
N PRO A 200 0.18 -11.26 2.76
CA PRO A 200 -1.03 -11.54 2.00
C PRO A 200 -2.12 -10.50 2.28
N SER A 201 -3.01 -10.29 1.35
CA SER A 201 -4.35 -9.73 1.57
C SER A 201 -5.33 -10.58 0.78
N GLU A 202 -5.92 -11.56 1.42
CA GLU A 202 -6.72 -12.61 0.77
C GLU A 202 -7.93 -13.06 1.62
N ASN A 203 -8.28 -12.28 2.65
CA ASN A 203 -9.39 -12.58 3.55
C ASN A 203 -10.36 -11.39 3.71
N SER A 204 -10.48 -10.57 2.68
CA SER A 204 -11.47 -9.50 2.65
C SER A 204 -12.90 -10.06 2.59
N LYS A 205 -13.91 -9.23 2.88
CA LYS A 205 -15.33 -9.60 2.72
C LYS A 205 -15.62 -10.06 1.28
N PHE A 206 -15.00 -9.40 0.29
CA PHE A 206 -15.07 -9.79 -1.11
C PHE A 206 -14.49 -11.19 -1.35
N ASP A 207 -13.32 -11.52 -0.79
CA ASP A 207 -12.71 -12.84 -0.93
C ASP A 207 -13.60 -13.95 -0.36
N GLN A 208 -14.21 -13.67 0.78
CA GLN A 208 -15.16 -14.60 1.41
C GLN A 208 -16.45 -14.75 0.59
N ALA A 209 -16.91 -13.67 -0.05
CA ALA A 209 -18.11 -13.65 -0.88
C ALA A 209 -18.02 -14.58 -2.10
N ILE A 210 -16.84 -14.78 -2.65
CA ILE A 210 -16.61 -15.62 -3.82
C ILE A 210 -17.14 -17.04 -3.61
N GLY A 211 -16.80 -17.67 -2.48
CA GLY A 211 -17.26 -19.01 -2.15
C GLY A 211 -18.74 -19.07 -1.75
N LEU A 212 -19.36 -17.93 -1.50
CA LEU A 212 -20.74 -17.80 -1.03
C LEU A 212 -21.70 -17.26 -2.12
N GLY A 213 -21.21 -17.08 -3.36
CA GLY A 213 -22.02 -16.48 -4.42
C GLY A 213 -22.49 -15.06 -4.06
N PHE A 214 -21.68 -14.30 -3.32
CA PHE A 214 -21.96 -12.95 -2.81
C PHE A 214 -23.15 -12.82 -1.88
N SER A 215 -23.64 -13.92 -1.27
CA SER A 215 -24.75 -13.89 -0.33
C SER A 215 -24.46 -13.14 0.97
N ASN A 216 -23.18 -12.88 1.28
CA ASN A 216 -22.76 -12.07 2.43
C ASN A 216 -22.70 -10.56 2.12
N PHE A 217 -22.97 -10.14 0.87
CA PHE A 217 -23.06 -8.73 0.50
C PHE A 217 -24.46 -8.20 0.83
N ASN A 218 -24.52 -6.95 1.32
CA ASN A 218 -25.79 -6.24 1.41
C ASN A 218 -26.18 -5.63 0.05
N ALA A 219 -27.39 -5.10 -0.06
CA ALA A 219 -27.92 -4.56 -1.30
C ALA A 219 -27.07 -3.38 -1.87
N GLN A 220 -26.53 -2.54 -0.99
CA GLN A 220 -25.68 -1.40 -1.38
C GLN A 220 -24.35 -1.87 -1.94
N GLU A 221 -23.71 -2.88 -1.35
CA GLU A 221 -22.46 -3.47 -1.84
C GLU A 221 -22.63 -4.17 -3.19
N VAL A 222 -23.75 -4.90 -3.38
CA VAL A 222 -24.10 -5.53 -4.67
C VAL A 222 -24.32 -4.45 -5.74
N PHE A 223 -25.07 -3.40 -5.40
CA PHE A 223 -25.31 -2.29 -6.31
C PHE A 223 -24.02 -1.57 -6.68
N GLY A 224 -23.13 -1.31 -5.71
CA GLY A 224 -21.80 -0.73 -5.92
C GLY A 224 -20.92 -1.60 -6.82
N MET A 225 -20.94 -2.93 -6.66
CA MET A 225 -20.24 -3.86 -7.54
C MET A 225 -20.75 -3.81 -8.97
N THR A 226 -22.07 -3.68 -9.15
CA THR A 226 -22.69 -3.52 -10.47
C THR A 226 -22.26 -2.20 -11.12
N LEU A 227 -22.33 -1.09 -10.37
CA LEU A 227 -21.87 0.22 -10.86
C LEU A 227 -20.39 0.21 -11.26
N PHE A 228 -19.54 -0.40 -10.46
CA PHE A 228 -18.11 -0.55 -10.72
C PHE A 228 -17.83 -1.24 -12.07
N ARG A 229 -18.62 -2.23 -12.41
CA ARG A 229 -18.47 -3.02 -13.65
C ARG A 229 -19.12 -2.38 -14.86
N GLU A 230 -20.20 -1.65 -14.65
CA GLU A 230 -21.06 -1.13 -15.72
C GLU A 230 -20.94 0.39 -15.87
N LYS A 231 -21.79 1.16 -15.19
CA LYS A 231 -21.90 2.61 -15.36
C LYS A 231 -20.59 3.36 -15.08
N ALA A 232 -19.91 3.04 -14.00
CA ALA A 232 -18.65 3.68 -13.64
C ALA A 232 -17.44 3.13 -14.40
N ASN A 233 -17.58 1.96 -15.05
CA ASN A 233 -16.57 1.31 -15.88
C ASN A 233 -15.17 1.19 -15.25
N CYS A 234 -15.06 1.18 -13.93
CA CYS A 234 -13.79 1.03 -13.20
C CYS A 234 -13.09 -0.30 -13.55
N ASN A 235 -13.90 -1.31 -13.89
CA ASN A 235 -13.46 -2.64 -14.30
C ASN A 235 -12.63 -2.64 -15.60
N SER A 236 -12.67 -1.60 -16.42
CA SER A 236 -11.84 -1.47 -17.62
C SER A 236 -10.35 -1.35 -17.31
N CYS A 237 -10.01 -0.83 -16.13
CA CYS A 237 -8.64 -0.70 -15.64
C CYS A 237 -8.39 -1.61 -14.43
N HIS A 238 -9.31 -1.66 -13.49
CA HIS A 238 -9.24 -2.49 -12.28
C HIS A 238 -10.07 -3.76 -12.49
N THR A 239 -9.63 -4.61 -13.41
CA THR A 239 -10.40 -5.76 -13.88
C THR A 239 -10.72 -6.74 -12.76
N ILE A 240 -11.99 -6.87 -12.41
CA ILE A 240 -12.51 -8.03 -11.71
C ILE A 240 -12.70 -9.12 -12.76
N ILE A 241 -11.72 -10.00 -12.92
CA ILE A 241 -11.89 -11.16 -13.78
C ILE A 241 -12.80 -12.14 -13.06
N HIS A 242 -14.06 -11.84 -13.10
CA HIS A 242 -15.11 -12.79 -12.84
C HIS A 242 -15.59 -13.24 -14.22
N SER A 243 -15.15 -14.40 -14.64
CA SER A 243 -15.94 -15.16 -15.62
C SER A 243 -17.24 -15.54 -14.92
N LEU A 244 -18.22 -14.64 -14.93
CA LEU A 244 -19.62 -14.99 -14.81
C LEU A 244 -19.99 -15.69 -16.12
N VAL A 245 -19.31 -16.78 -16.42
CA VAL A 245 -19.85 -17.74 -17.35
C VAL A 245 -21.08 -18.31 -16.64
N THR A 246 -22.25 -17.92 -17.17
CA THR A 246 -23.50 -18.65 -17.08
C THR A 246 -23.58 -19.67 -15.96
N PHE A 247 -24.45 -19.42 -15.02
CA PHE A 247 -24.88 -20.35 -13.98
C PHE A 247 -25.28 -21.69 -14.58
N ASN A 248 -24.31 -22.52 -14.90
CA ASN A 248 -24.51 -23.92 -15.06
C ASN A 248 -24.15 -24.55 -13.71
N LYS A 249 -25.14 -25.09 -13.05
CA LYS A 249 -25.15 -25.59 -11.65
C LYS A 249 -24.05 -26.58 -11.26
N THR A 250 -23.09 -26.91 -12.12
CA THR A 250 -22.19 -28.04 -11.94
C THR A 250 -20.70 -27.69 -11.83
N THR A 251 -20.28 -26.44 -12.06
CA THR A 251 -18.88 -26.04 -11.92
C THR A 251 -18.76 -24.63 -11.35
N LEU A 252 -19.02 -24.53 -10.05
CA LEU A 252 -18.88 -23.31 -9.25
C LEU A 252 -17.44 -23.07 -8.80
N LEU A 253 -16.47 -23.29 -9.63
CA LEU A 253 -15.12 -22.79 -9.40
C LEU A 253 -14.77 -21.79 -10.50
N PRO A 254 -14.73 -20.50 -10.20
CA PRO A 254 -14.12 -19.55 -11.09
C PRO A 254 -12.63 -19.83 -11.14
N THR A 255 -12.21 -20.48 -12.21
CA THR A 255 -10.82 -20.91 -12.43
C THR A 255 -9.83 -19.77 -12.61
N ASN A 256 -10.29 -18.50 -12.63
CA ASN A 256 -9.43 -17.33 -12.87
C ASN A 256 -9.80 -16.15 -11.98
N PHE A 257 -9.87 -16.40 -10.67
CA PHE A 257 -10.00 -15.32 -9.71
C PHE A 257 -8.67 -14.64 -9.50
N LEU A 258 -8.30 -13.83 -10.46
CA LEU A 258 -7.09 -13.05 -10.40
C LEU A 258 -7.25 -11.91 -9.42
N VAL A 259 -6.91 -12.20 -8.21
CA VAL A 259 -6.65 -11.24 -7.16
C VAL A 259 -5.82 -10.09 -7.63
N ASN A 260 -5.01 -10.33 -8.62
CA ASN A 260 -4.07 -9.36 -9.12
C ASN A 260 -4.51 -8.61 -10.34
N GLY A 261 -5.04 -9.26 -11.33
CA GLY A 261 -5.50 -8.56 -12.52
C GLY A 261 -6.52 -7.52 -12.17
N ALA A 262 -7.43 -7.89 -11.31
CA ALA A 262 -8.57 -7.06 -11.01
C ALA A 262 -8.32 -5.99 -9.97
N MET A 263 -7.42 -6.26 -9.07
CA MET A 263 -7.28 -5.45 -7.88
C MET A 263 -5.89 -4.89 -7.72
N THR A 264 -4.93 -5.47 -8.38
CA THR A 264 -3.53 -5.09 -8.29
C THR A 264 -3.04 -4.31 -9.49
N GLY A 265 -3.85 -4.17 -10.55
CA GLY A 265 -3.44 -3.42 -11.74
C GLY A 265 -2.28 -4.03 -12.52
N SER A 266 -1.78 -5.19 -12.13
CA SER A 266 -0.61 -5.82 -12.76
C SER A 266 -0.93 -7.08 -13.54
N GLY A 267 -2.17 -7.56 -13.52
CA GLY A 267 -2.56 -8.75 -14.24
C GLY A 267 -3.04 -8.44 -15.64
N TYR A 268 -2.64 -9.22 -16.57
CA TYR A 268 -3.23 -9.49 -17.87
C TYR A 268 -4.05 -8.37 -18.53
N VAL A 269 -3.51 -7.19 -18.59
CA VAL A 269 -3.89 -6.29 -19.68
C VAL A 269 -2.97 -6.67 -20.81
N SER A 270 -3.55 -6.94 -21.99
CA SER A 270 -2.83 -7.31 -23.19
C SER A 270 -1.51 -6.53 -23.31
N SER A 271 -0.53 -7.06 -24.01
CA SER A 271 0.81 -6.49 -24.21
C SER A 271 0.88 -4.98 -24.54
N SER A 272 -0.26 -4.36 -24.87
CA SER A 272 -0.40 -2.92 -25.06
C SER A 272 -0.56 -2.10 -23.80
N SER A 273 -0.80 -2.70 -22.62
CA SER A 273 -1.07 -1.99 -21.35
C SER A 273 0.11 -1.90 -20.40
N PHE A 274 1.30 -2.31 -20.79
CA PHE A 274 2.54 -2.05 -20.05
C PHE A 274 2.89 -0.55 -19.95
N GLY A 275 2.13 0.30 -20.65
CA GLY A 275 2.42 1.72 -20.78
C GLY A 275 1.88 2.63 -19.69
N GLY A 276 1.30 2.10 -18.61
CA GLY A 276 0.66 2.93 -17.57
C GLY A 276 -0.55 3.72 -18.08
N THR A 277 -1.22 4.40 -17.15
CA THR A 277 -2.45 5.18 -17.43
C THR A 277 -2.28 6.61 -16.98
N ASN A 278 -2.57 7.58 -17.83
CA ASN A 278 -2.79 8.97 -17.45
C ASN A 278 -4.27 9.14 -17.13
N ILE A 279 -4.59 9.41 -15.88
CA ILE A 279 -5.97 9.52 -15.40
C ILE A 279 -6.46 10.96 -15.32
N GLY A 280 -5.76 11.90 -15.92
CA GLY A 280 -6.18 13.31 -15.96
C GLY A 280 -6.23 13.99 -14.60
N LEU A 281 -5.26 13.72 -13.73
CA LEU A 281 -5.15 14.46 -12.45
C LEU A 281 -4.80 15.91 -12.67
N ASP A 282 -4.03 16.20 -13.71
CA ASP A 282 -3.57 17.53 -14.08
C ASP A 282 -3.66 17.74 -15.61
N LYS A 283 -3.88 18.98 -16.04
CA LYS A 283 -3.81 19.36 -17.47
C LYS A 283 -2.38 19.20 -18.02
N VAL A 284 -1.38 19.54 -17.20
CA VAL A 284 0.02 19.36 -17.46
C VAL A 284 0.65 18.69 -16.26
N SER A 285 1.10 17.46 -16.44
CA SER A 285 1.68 16.69 -15.34
C SER A 285 3.06 17.19 -14.99
N SER A 286 3.30 17.55 -13.74
CA SER A 286 4.64 17.87 -13.21
C SER A 286 5.44 16.60 -12.89
N ASP A 287 4.78 15.49 -12.61
CA ASP A 287 5.40 14.18 -12.48
C ASP A 287 5.10 13.34 -13.72
N LEU A 288 6.12 13.04 -14.51
CA LEU A 288 5.98 12.33 -15.77
C LEU A 288 5.65 10.84 -15.60
N GLY A 289 5.85 10.27 -14.40
CA GLY A 289 5.59 8.86 -14.16
C GLY A 289 6.38 7.95 -15.10
N MET A 290 5.67 7.12 -15.85
CA MET A 290 6.19 6.27 -16.93
C MET A 290 6.34 7.02 -18.26
N GLY A 291 6.26 8.32 -18.24
CA GLY A 291 6.17 9.24 -19.38
C GLY A 291 4.77 9.85 -19.49
N SER A 292 4.72 11.15 -19.78
CA SER A 292 3.48 11.88 -20.06
C SER A 292 2.42 11.80 -18.93
N GLY A 293 2.85 11.73 -17.68
CA GLY A 293 1.95 11.63 -16.52
C GLY A 293 1.24 10.28 -16.38
N LYS A 294 1.79 9.23 -16.97
CA LYS A 294 1.25 7.87 -16.86
C LYS A 294 1.80 7.16 -15.63
N PHE A 295 0.93 6.43 -14.92
CA PHE A 295 1.29 5.64 -13.75
C PHE A 295 0.74 4.23 -13.86
N LYS A 296 1.41 3.30 -13.16
CA LYS A 296 0.93 1.93 -13.00
C LYS A 296 -0.46 1.96 -12.35
N ILE A 297 -1.37 1.14 -12.87
CA ILE A 297 -2.69 0.94 -12.26
C ILE A 297 -2.48 0.21 -10.92
N PRO A 298 -2.85 0.82 -9.77
CA PRO A 298 -2.60 0.22 -8.46
C PRO A 298 -3.66 -0.82 -8.10
N SER A 299 -3.34 -1.67 -7.12
CA SER A 299 -4.33 -2.50 -6.46
C SER A 299 -5.41 -1.66 -5.77
N LEU A 300 -6.65 -2.15 -5.79
CA LEU A 300 -7.74 -1.59 -4.99
C LEU A 300 -7.94 -2.32 -3.66
N ARG A 301 -7.09 -3.30 -3.35
CA ARG A 301 -7.16 -3.98 -2.05
C ARG A 301 -6.74 -3.05 -0.92
N ASN A 302 -7.43 -3.17 0.19
CA ASN A 302 -7.19 -2.43 1.43
C ASN A 302 -7.39 -0.91 1.33
N LEU A 303 -8.14 -0.41 0.35
CA LEU A 303 -8.36 1.04 0.15
C LEU A 303 -8.89 1.75 1.41
N ASP A 304 -9.72 1.09 2.22
CA ASP A 304 -10.23 1.70 3.46
C ASP A 304 -9.14 1.96 4.53
N LEU A 305 -7.94 1.38 4.35
CA LEU A 305 -6.80 1.53 5.24
C LEU A 305 -5.70 2.44 4.67
N THR A 306 -5.68 2.66 3.35
CA THR A 306 -4.51 3.20 2.65
C THR A 306 -4.68 4.63 2.15
N ALA A 307 -5.61 5.40 2.75
CA ALA A 307 -5.68 6.83 2.50
C ALA A 307 -4.40 7.54 2.98
N PRO A 308 -3.97 8.65 2.31
CA PRO A 308 -4.58 9.31 1.17
C PRO A 308 -4.21 8.66 -0.17
N TYR A 309 -4.96 8.99 -1.22
CA TYR A 309 -4.94 8.30 -2.50
C TYR A 309 -4.20 9.08 -3.60
N MET A 310 -3.91 8.38 -4.71
CA MET A 310 -3.14 8.77 -5.88
C MET A 310 -1.62 8.78 -5.62
N HIS A 311 -0.85 8.90 -6.70
CA HIS A 311 0.62 8.86 -6.63
C HIS A 311 1.23 10.02 -5.81
N ASP A 312 0.51 11.08 -5.61
CA ASP A 312 0.92 12.26 -4.84
C ASP A 312 0.13 12.45 -3.54
N GLY A 313 -0.82 11.54 -3.24
CA GLY A 313 -1.59 11.57 -2.01
C GLY A 313 -2.60 12.73 -1.92
N ARG A 314 -3.06 13.28 -3.07
CA ARG A 314 -3.91 14.48 -3.10
C ARG A 314 -5.31 14.29 -2.57
N PHE A 315 -5.88 13.10 -2.63
CA PHE A 315 -7.25 12.82 -2.17
C PHE A 315 -7.25 12.13 -0.80
N ALA A 316 -7.89 12.75 0.17
CA ALA A 316 -7.98 12.23 1.52
C ALA A 316 -9.04 11.13 1.67
N THR A 317 -10.04 11.10 0.80
CA THR A 317 -11.22 10.22 0.90
C THR A 317 -11.51 9.49 -0.40
N LEU A 318 -12.18 8.32 -0.30
CA LEU A 318 -12.69 7.61 -1.48
C LEU A 318 -13.76 8.41 -2.24
N MET A 319 -14.48 9.29 -1.56
CA MET A 319 -15.45 10.17 -2.22
C MET A 319 -14.75 11.11 -3.21
N GLU A 320 -13.64 11.75 -2.79
CA GLU A 320 -12.85 12.63 -3.66
C GLU A 320 -12.26 11.86 -4.87
N VAL A 321 -11.87 10.60 -4.67
CA VAL A 321 -11.43 9.73 -5.77
C VAL A 321 -12.57 9.48 -6.77
N ILE A 322 -13.77 9.16 -6.27
CA ILE A 322 -14.94 8.92 -7.12
C ILE A 322 -15.37 10.21 -7.83
N ASP A 323 -15.33 11.36 -7.14
CA ASP A 323 -15.64 12.66 -7.71
C ASP A 323 -14.67 13.03 -8.84
N HIS A 324 -13.38 12.68 -8.68
CA HIS A 324 -12.40 12.85 -9.76
C HIS A 324 -12.81 12.05 -11.01
N TYR A 325 -13.14 10.77 -10.89
CA TYR A 325 -13.54 9.94 -12.02
C TYR A 325 -14.94 10.28 -12.57
N ASP A 326 -15.83 10.81 -11.72
CA ASP A 326 -17.17 11.23 -12.11
C ASP A 326 -17.14 12.45 -13.04
N SER A 327 -16.39 13.50 -12.65
CA SER A 327 -16.42 14.80 -13.34
C SER A 327 -15.15 15.65 -13.20
N GLY A 328 -14.15 15.17 -12.44
CA GLY A 328 -12.93 15.92 -12.12
C GLY A 328 -11.76 15.70 -13.08
N ILE A 329 -11.90 14.80 -14.05
CA ILE A 329 -10.81 14.46 -14.98
C ILE A 329 -10.41 15.68 -15.81
N GLN A 330 -9.12 16.04 -15.77
CA GLN A 330 -8.57 17.13 -16.56
C GLN A 330 -8.22 16.66 -17.96
N ASN A 331 -8.66 17.42 -18.97
CA ASN A 331 -8.32 17.14 -20.36
C ASN A 331 -6.83 17.39 -20.61
N ASN A 332 -6.15 16.39 -21.17
CA ASN A 332 -4.78 16.49 -21.66
C ASN A 332 -4.58 15.53 -22.85
N GLU A 333 -3.52 15.76 -23.63
CA GLU A 333 -3.27 15.01 -24.87
C GLU A 333 -2.90 13.52 -24.65
N HIS A 334 -2.60 13.14 -23.42
CA HIS A 334 -2.20 11.78 -23.05
C HIS A 334 -3.22 11.09 -22.14
N LEU A 335 -4.41 11.69 -21.99
CA LEU A 335 -5.52 11.10 -21.22
C LEU A 335 -5.85 9.72 -21.80
N ASP A 336 -6.04 8.75 -20.91
CA ASP A 336 -6.39 7.38 -21.33
C ASP A 336 -7.76 7.36 -22.02
N ASP A 337 -7.82 6.72 -23.18
CA ASP A 337 -9.04 6.67 -24.02
C ASP A 337 -10.24 6.08 -23.28
N ARG A 338 -10.01 5.18 -22.32
CA ARG A 338 -11.06 4.59 -21.47
C ARG A 338 -11.75 5.60 -20.56
N LEU A 339 -11.15 6.76 -20.38
CA LEU A 339 -11.64 7.87 -19.56
C LEU A 339 -12.21 9.02 -20.43
N THR A 340 -12.45 8.74 -21.72
CA THR A 340 -12.99 9.73 -22.65
C THR A 340 -14.35 9.31 -23.21
N THR A 341 -15.15 10.30 -23.56
CA THR A 341 -16.38 10.15 -24.34
C THR A 341 -16.37 11.22 -25.43
N ASN A 342 -16.46 10.82 -26.69
CA ASN A 342 -16.36 11.73 -27.85
C ASN A 342 -15.09 12.62 -27.79
N ASN A 343 -13.94 12.03 -27.48
CA ASN A 343 -12.62 12.69 -27.35
C ASN A 343 -12.57 13.81 -26.29
N LYS A 344 -13.43 13.77 -25.30
CA LYS A 344 -13.42 14.66 -24.12
C LYS A 344 -13.40 13.83 -22.85
N PRO A 345 -12.90 14.36 -21.72
CA PRO A 345 -13.02 13.68 -20.45
C PRO A 345 -14.45 13.22 -20.19
N GLN A 346 -14.59 11.99 -19.72
CA GLN A 346 -15.90 11.43 -19.39
C GLN A 346 -16.58 12.19 -18.24
N HIS A 347 -17.91 12.18 -18.24
CA HIS A 347 -18.76 12.56 -17.13
C HIS A 347 -19.71 11.39 -16.86
N LEU A 348 -19.53 10.73 -15.71
CA LEU A 348 -20.32 9.54 -15.38
C LEU A 348 -21.72 9.90 -14.88
N ASN A 349 -21.91 11.14 -14.42
CA ASN A 349 -23.18 11.63 -13.85
C ASN A 349 -23.70 10.69 -12.75
N LEU A 350 -22.83 10.38 -11.81
CA LEU A 350 -23.17 9.52 -10.66
C LEU A 350 -24.04 10.30 -9.67
N LEU A 351 -25.15 9.69 -9.27
CA LEU A 351 -25.98 10.21 -8.19
C LEU A 351 -25.33 10.00 -6.84
N PRO A 352 -25.66 10.80 -5.80
CA PRO A 352 -25.05 10.64 -4.47
C PRO A 352 -25.10 9.20 -3.92
N HIS A 353 -26.26 8.53 -4.03
CA HIS A 353 -26.40 7.15 -3.55
C HIS A 353 -25.60 6.13 -4.38
N GLU A 354 -25.31 6.42 -5.65
CA GLU A 354 -24.44 5.59 -6.50
C GLU A 354 -22.97 5.71 -6.07
N LYS A 355 -22.51 6.92 -5.71
CA LYS A 355 -21.16 7.15 -5.17
C LYS A 355 -20.99 6.43 -3.83
N GLU A 356 -21.98 6.52 -2.95
CA GLU A 356 -21.98 5.79 -1.68
C GLU A 356 -21.95 4.27 -1.88
N ALA A 357 -22.70 3.76 -2.86
CA ALA A 357 -22.68 2.33 -3.17
C ALA A 357 -21.32 1.87 -3.71
N LEU A 358 -20.69 2.65 -4.58
CA LEU A 358 -19.32 2.38 -5.04
C LEU A 358 -18.34 2.31 -3.84
N ILE A 359 -18.42 3.25 -2.90
CA ILE A 359 -17.59 3.24 -1.69
C ILE A 359 -17.86 1.99 -0.85
N ALA A 360 -19.14 1.63 -0.66
CA ALA A 360 -19.50 0.43 0.09
C ALA A 360 -18.89 -0.83 -0.55
N PHE A 361 -18.95 -0.94 -1.87
CA PHE A 361 -18.29 -2.03 -2.58
C PHE A 361 -16.76 -2.00 -2.42
N LEU A 362 -16.11 -0.86 -2.64
CA LEU A 362 -14.65 -0.73 -2.51
C LEU A 362 -14.15 -1.13 -1.12
N LYS A 363 -14.90 -0.81 -0.07
CA LYS A 363 -14.58 -1.21 1.31
C LYS A 363 -14.61 -2.73 1.51
N THR A 364 -15.42 -3.47 0.74
CA THR A 364 -15.43 -4.94 0.81
C THR A 364 -14.11 -5.58 0.40
N LEU A 365 -13.24 -4.84 -0.31
CA LEU A 365 -11.92 -5.29 -0.75
C LEU A 365 -10.85 -5.21 0.35
N THR A 366 -11.21 -4.75 1.55
CA THR A 366 -10.28 -4.56 2.65
C THR A 366 -10.20 -5.81 3.52
N ASP A 367 -8.98 -6.29 3.69
CA ASP A 367 -8.63 -7.38 4.60
C ASP A 367 -8.11 -6.78 5.92
N TYR A 368 -9.01 -6.66 6.90
CA TYR A 368 -8.65 -6.11 8.21
C TYR A 368 -7.82 -7.08 9.07
N THR A 369 -7.68 -8.34 8.67
CA THR A 369 -6.93 -9.32 9.46
C THR A 369 -5.43 -9.02 9.41
N ILE A 370 -4.95 -8.44 8.30
CA ILE A 370 -3.52 -8.15 8.11
C ILE A 370 -2.97 -7.13 9.11
N VAL A 371 -3.79 -6.16 9.54
CA VAL A 371 -3.33 -5.11 10.47
C VAL A 371 -3.12 -5.63 11.89
N GLN A 372 -3.69 -6.79 12.21
CA GLN A 372 -3.60 -7.43 13.53
C GLN A 372 -2.70 -8.67 13.54
N ASP A 373 -2.30 -9.19 12.37
CA ASP A 373 -1.51 -10.41 12.30
C ASP A 373 -0.11 -10.21 12.89
N LYS A 374 0.13 -10.90 14.02
CA LYS A 374 1.39 -10.81 14.77
C LYS A 374 2.61 -11.26 13.94
N LYS A 375 2.42 -12.10 12.94
CA LYS A 375 3.50 -12.57 12.06
C LYS A 375 4.17 -11.42 11.32
N PHE A 376 3.43 -10.35 11.03
CA PHE A 376 3.90 -9.21 10.26
C PHE A 376 4.20 -7.96 11.10
N ARG A 377 4.04 -8.03 12.43
CA ARG A 377 4.41 -6.92 13.34
C ARG A 377 5.93 -6.77 13.49
N THR A 378 6.32 -5.62 14.06
CA THR A 378 7.71 -5.41 14.47
C THR A 378 8.19 -6.57 15.36
N PRO A 379 9.41 -7.09 15.13
CA PRO A 379 10.04 -8.04 16.06
C PRO A 379 10.79 -7.36 17.19
N PHE A 380 10.82 -6.04 17.24
CA PHE A 380 11.47 -5.22 18.28
C PHE A 380 10.40 -4.70 19.25
N TYR A 381 10.52 -5.03 20.55
CA TYR A 381 9.55 -4.70 21.62
C TYR A 381 10.15 -3.85 22.73
#